data_542ff71165e272fe88617af59ca0e498
#
_entry.id   542ff71165e272fe88617af59ca0e498
#
_cell.length_a   1.000
_cell.length_b   1.000
_cell.length_c   1.000
_cell.angle_alpha   90.00
_cell.angle_beta   90.00
_cell.angle_gamma   90.00
#
_symmetry.space_group_name_H-M   'P 1'
#
loop_
_entity.id
_entity.type
_entity.pdbx_description
1 polymer ?
#
loop_
_entity_poly.entity_id
_entity_poly.type
_entity_poly.pdbx_seq_one_letter_code
_entity_poly.pdbx_strand_id
1 'polypeptide(L)'
;MPIKKAYGYVTRINNGETQVLVFQHPIKEAGIQIPKGTVRPQEDACQAVIREMKEETGLENFHVQKLIAEDFWENADGAVHSRYFYQIHVYDVPDEWDHQPTGGGDEEGLTFHFFWISSEHEVQLSKGHGDYLNLIFN
;
A
#
# COMPACT_ATOMS: atom_id res chain seq x y z
N MET A 1 9.98 3.92 -21.28
CA MET A 1 10.23 3.02 -20.15
C MET A 1 9.07 3.12 -19.16
N PRO A 2 8.45 2.02 -18.76
CA PRO A 2 7.42 2.06 -17.72
C PRO A 2 7.99 2.53 -16.40
N ILE A 3 7.17 3.23 -15.65
CA ILE A 3 7.49 3.58 -14.27
C ILE A 3 7.21 2.34 -13.41
N LYS A 4 8.17 1.96 -12.58
CA LYS A 4 7.98 0.81 -11.67
C LYS A 4 7.36 1.28 -10.37
N LYS A 5 6.27 0.63 -9.96
CA LYS A 5 5.55 0.93 -8.72
C LYS A 5 5.45 -0.32 -7.85
N ALA A 6 5.71 -0.15 -6.57
CA ALA A 6 5.57 -1.23 -5.59
C ALA A 6 4.42 -0.92 -4.65
N TYR A 7 3.55 -1.91 -4.44
CA TYR A 7 2.33 -1.79 -3.62
C TYR A 7 2.40 -2.82 -2.49
N GLY A 8 1.89 -2.45 -1.32
CA GLY A 8 1.83 -3.37 -0.18
C GLY A 8 0.39 -3.66 0.24
N TYR A 9 -0.01 -4.94 0.15
CA TYR A 9 -1.18 -5.42 0.86
C TYR A 9 -0.69 -5.86 2.24
N VAL A 10 -0.89 -4.98 3.21
CA VAL A 10 -0.36 -5.11 4.57
C VAL A 10 -1.41 -5.83 5.40
N THR A 11 -1.06 -7.00 5.93
CA THR A 11 -2.02 -7.86 6.62
C THR A 11 -1.68 -8.03 8.09
N ARG A 12 -2.72 -8.24 8.88
CA ARG A 12 -2.64 -8.73 10.26
C ARG A 12 -3.75 -9.74 10.49
N ILE A 13 -3.59 -10.56 11.52
CA ILE A 13 -4.67 -11.42 11.98
C ILE A 13 -5.23 -10.80 13.27
N ASN A 14 -6.53 -10.54 13.28
CA ASN A 14 -7.20 -9.95 14.44
C ASN A 14 -8.45 -10.77 14.75
N ASN A 15 -8.52 -11.35 15.94
CA ASN A 15 -9.63 -12.22 16.35
C ASN A 15 -9.92 -13.34 15.32
N GLY A 16 -8.86 -13.89 14.74
CA GLY A 16 -8.98 -14.97 13.76
C GLY A 16 -9.27 -14.51 12.34
N GLU A 17 -9.43 -13.20 12.12
CA GLU A 17 -9.72 -12.65 10.80
C GLU A 17 -8.50 -11.99 10.19
N THR A 18 -8.31 -12.21 8.89
CA THR A 18 -7.31 -11.46 8.13
C THR A 18 -7.85 -10.05 7.85
N GLN A 19 -7.05 -9.07 8.16
CA GLN A 19 -7.37 -7.67 7.86
C GLN A 19 -6.28 -7.06 7.01
N VAL A 20 -6.65 -6.09 6.18
CA VAL A 20 -5.73 -5.37 5.30
C VAL A 20 -5.72 -3.89 5.69
N LEU A 21 -4.52 -3.34 5.76
CA LEU A 21 -4.31 -1.93 6.10
C LEU A 21 -4.62 -1.04 4.91
N VAL A 22 -5.43 -0.02 5.16
CA VAL A 22 -5.72 1.02 4.19
C VAL A 22 -5.60 2.38 4.87
N PHE A 23 -5.56 3.45 4.08
CA PHE A 23 -5.58 4.78 4.67
C PHE A 23 -6.44 5.73 3.85
N GLN A 24 -7.05 6.67 4.56
CA GLN A 24 -7.76 7.78 3.93
C GLN A 24 -6.76 8.88 3.66
N HIS A 25 -6.63 9.24 2.38
CA HIS A 25 -5.81 10.37 1.96
C HIS A 25 -6.54 11.67 2.37
N PRO A 26 -5.82 12.72 2.84
CA PRO A 26 -6.48 13.97 3.21
C PRO A 26 -7.11 14.70 2.04
N ILE A 27 -6.60 14.49 0.83
CA ILE A 27 -7.24 15.00 -0.38
C ILE A 27 -8.33 14.01 -0.77
N LYS A 28 -9.59 14.44 -0.68
CA LYS A 28 -10.75 13.56 -0.84
C LYS A 28 -10.72 12.79 -2.16
N GLU A 29 -10.34 13.45 -3.25
CA GLU A 29 -10.32 12.83 -4.59
C GLU A 29 -9.27 11.73 -4.71
N ALA A 30 -8.27 11.75 -3.85
CA ALA A 30 -7.27 10.67 -3.82
C ALA A 30 -7.78 9.40 -3.13
N GLY A 31 -8.85 9.52 -2.32
CA GLY A 31 -9.60 8.39 -1.79
C GLY A 31 -8.88 7.55 -0.75
N ILE A 32 -9.33 6.30 -0.65
CA ILE A 32 -8.77 5.30 0.26
C ILE A 32 -7.76 4.48 -0.51
N GLN A 33 -6.56 4.34 0.05
CA GLN A 33 -5.42 3.77 -0.66
C GLN A 33 -4.70 2.71 0.18
N ILE A 34 -3.84 1.95 -0.49
CA ILE A 34 -2.87 1.08 0.17
C ILE A 34 -1.48 1.72 0.05
N PRO A 35 -0.53 1.37 0.92
CA PRO A 35 0.84 1.88 0.81
C PRO A 35 1.47 1.51 -0.53
N LYS A 36 2.09 2.50 -1.17
CA LYS A 36 2.75 2.31 -2.46
C LYS A 36 3.78 3.39 -2.70
N GLY A 37 4.63 3.14 -3.67
CA GLY A 37 5.55 4.18 -4.13
C GLY A 37 6.32 3.78 -5.36
N THR A 38 7.08 4.72 -5.86
CA THR A 38 7.89 4.54 -7.06
C THR A 38 9.22 3.87 -6.70
N VAL A 39 9.59 2.84 -7.46
CA VAL A 39 10.87 2.16 -7.32
C VAL A 39 11.97 3.09 -7.83
N ARG A 40 12.98 3.32 -7.00
CA ARG A 40 14.13 4.18 -7.36
C ARG A 40 15.10 3.41 -8.25
N PRO A 41 15.96 4.12 -9.01
CA PRO A 41 16.87 3.44 -9.95
C PRO A 41 17.80 2.41 -9.32
N GLN A 42 18.19 2.60 -8.05
CA GLN A 42 19.11 1.70 -7.35
C GLN A 42 18.41 0.64 -6.51
N GLU A 43 17.08 0.58 -6.56
CA GLU A 43 16.28 -0.37 -5.77
C GLU A 43 15.68 -1.45 -6.67
N ASP A 44 15.44 -2.62 -6.09
CA ASP A 44 14.47 -3.54 -6.68
C ASP A 44 13.09 -3.25 -6.04
N ALA A 45 12.04 -3.89 -6.57
CA ALA A 45 10.68 -3.61 -6.13
C ALA A 45 10.44 -3.98 -4.66
N CYS A 46 11.07 -5.06 -4.18
CA CYS A 46 10.93 -5.47 -2.77
C CYS A 46 11.59 -4.45 -1.84
N GLN A 47 12.77 -3.95 -2.19
CA GLN A 47 13.42 -2.90 -1.41
C GLN A 47 12.58 -1.64 -1.37
N ALA A 48 11.96 -1.30 -2.50
CA ALA A 48 11.11 -0.12 -2.59
C ALA A 48 9.88 -0.24 -1.69
N VAL A 49 9.20 -1.39 -1.67
CA VAL A 49 8.02 -1.55 -0.83
C VAL A 49 8.38 -1.51 0.65
N ILE A 50 9.54 -2.04 1.04
CA ILE A 50 10.02 -1.95 2.42
C ILE A 50 10.24 -0.49 2.82
N ARG A 51 10.91 0.27 1.97
CA ARG A 51 11.15 1.70 2.22
C ARG A 51 9.83 2.47 2.32
N GLU A 52 8.93 2.25 1.37
CA GLU A 52 7.63 2.95 1.35
C GLU A 52 6.79 2.60 2.57
N MET A 53 6.82 1.35 3.03
CA MET A 53 6.14 0.96 4.26
C MET A 53 6.58 1.83 5.44
N LYS A 54 7.89 1.99 5.62
CA LYS A 54 8.42 2.78 6.72
C LYS A 54 8.06 4.25 6.56
N GLU A 55 8.18 4.79 5.35
CA GLU A 55 7.93 6.21 5.09
C GLU A 55 6.45 6.57 5.20
N GLU A 56 5.57 5.76 4.63
CA GLU A 56 4.15 6.08 4.57
C GLU A 56 3.38 5.70 5.83
N THR A 57 3.71 4.58 6.45
CA THR A 57 2.94 4.07 7.60
C THR A 57 3.58 4.36 8.95
N GLY A 58 4.88 4.57 8.98
CA GLY A 58 5.65 4.70 10.22
C GLY A 58 5.91 3.38 10.92
N LEU A 59 5.48 2.26 10.36
CA LEU A 59 5.68 0.95 10.97
C LEU A 59 7.09 0.45 10.72
N GLU A 60 7.62 -0.32 11.68
CA GLU A 60 8.94 -0.92 11.57
C GLU A 60 8.93 -2.43 11.76
N ASN A 61 7.92 -2.96 12.46
CA ASN A 61 7.85 -4.37 12.81
C ASN A 61 7.01 -5.13 11.81
N PHE A 62 7.60 -5.42 10.65
CA PHE A 62 6.90 -6.12 9.58
C PHE A 62 7.88 -6.95 8.76
N HIS A 63 7.33 -7.89 7.96
CA HIS A 63 8.13 -8.58 6.96
C HIS A 63 7.33 -8.79 5.66
N VAL A 64 8.04 -8.79 4.54
CA VAL A 64 7.46 -9.08 3.24
C VAL A 64 7.33 -10.58 3.11
N GLN A 65 6.11 -11.06 2.90
CA GLN A 65 5.86 -12.51 2.79
C GLN A 65 6.08 -13.02 1.38
N LYS A 66 5.52 -12.34 0.38
CA LYS A 66 5.63 -12.81 -1.00
C LYS A 66 5.16 -11.74 -1.98
N LEU A 67 5.62 -11.91 -3.23
CA LEU A 67 5.07 -11.17 -4.37
C LEU A 67 3.77 -11.87 -4.76
N ILE A 68 2.67 -11.11 -4.78
CA ILE A 68 1.35 -11.64 -5.12
C ILE A 68 1.10 -11.57 -6.61
N ALA A 69 1.45 -10.44 -7.23
CA ALA A 69 1.15 -10.19 -8.63
C ALA A 69 2.09 -9.13 -9.20
N GLU A 70 2.32 -9.21 -10.49
CA GLU A 70 2.94 -8.12 -11.24
C GLU A 70 2.26 -8.00 -12.57
N ASP A 71 2.13 -6.76 -13.03
CA ASP A 71 1.46 -6.48 -14.29
C ASP A 71 1.96 -5.17 -14.89
N PHE A 72 1.45 -4.86 -16.05
CA PHE A 72 1.56 -3.54 -16.65
C PHE A 72 0.17 -2.91 -16.64
N TRP A 73 0.11 -1.65 -16.26
CA TRP A 73 -1.15 -0.94 -16.08
C TRP A 73 -1.04 0.47 -16.66
N GLU A 74 -1.96 0.82 -17.52
CA GLU A 74 -2.00 2.17 -18.09
C GLU A 74 -2.96 3.02 -17.26
N ASN A 75 -2.45 4.12 -16.70
CA ASN A 75 -3.31 4.99 -15.91
C ASN A 75 -4.08 5.97 -16.81
N ALA A 76 -4.91 6.83 -16.19
CA ALA A 76 -5.83 7.69 -16.93
C ALA A 76 -5.13 8.69 -17.85
N ASP A 77 -3.88 9.06 -17.55
CA ASP A 77 -3.12 10.01 -18.39
C ASP A 77 -2.27 9.31 -19.45
N GLY A 78 -2.40 8.00 -19.60
CA GLY A 78 -1.67 7.23 -20.59
C GLY A 78 -0.31 6.73 -20.17
N ALA A 79 0.14 7.05 -18.96
CA ALA A 79 1.42 6.55 -18.47
C ALA A 79 1.30 5.07 -18.13
N VAL A 80 2.31 4.29 -18.50
CA VAL A 80 2.34 2.85 -18.22
C VAL A 80 3.15 2.60 -16.96
N HIS A 81 2.53 1.90 -16.01
CA HIS A 81 3.20 1.48 -14.78
C HIS A 81 3.46 -0.02 -14.83
N SER A 82 4.67 -0.41 -14.46
CA SER A 82 5.01 -1.80 -14.15
C SER A 82 4.78 -1.95 -12.65
N ARG A 83 3.76 -2.73 -12.29
CA ARG A 83 3.32 -2.81 -10.89
C ARG A 83 3.71 -4.12 -10.26
N TYR A 84 4.14 -4.05 -8.98
CA TYR A 84 4.52 -5.20 -8.16
C TYR A 84 3.73 -5.11 -6.86
N PHE A 85 2.89 -6.13 -6.60
CA PHE A 85 2.05 -6.19 -5.40
C PHE A 85 2.60 -7.22 -4.45
N TYR A 86 2.97 -6.79 -3.23
CA TYR A 86 3.52 -7.66 -2.19
C TYR A 86 2.55 -7.83 -1.06
N GLN A 87 2.50 -9.03 -0.48
CA GLN A 87 1.83 -9.25 0.79
C GLN A 87 2.85 -9.03 1.91
N ILE A 88 2.49 -8.18 2.88
CA ILE A 88 3.35 -7.79 3.98
C ILE A 88 2.61 -8.08 5.27
N HIS A 89 3.26 -8.76 6.22
CA HIS A 89 2.66 -9.05 7.52
C HIS A 89 3.24 -8.13 8.57
N VAL A 90 2.37 -7.60 9.44
CA VAL A 90 2.76 -6.69 10.53
C VAL A 90 2.37 -7.28 11.87
N TYR A 91 3.07 -6.81 12.92
CA TYR A 91 2.92 -7.29 14.30
C TYR A 91 2.72 -6.10 15.23
N ASP A 92 1.88 -6.30 16.25
CA ASP A 92 1.72 -5.34 17.35
C ASP A 92 1.40 -3.92 16.86
N VAL A 93 0.35 -3.82 16.05
CA VAL A 93 -0.03 -2.56 15.41
C VAL A 93 -1.33 -2.04 16.00
N PRO A 94 -1.52 -0.71 16.07
CA PRO A 94 -2.78 -0.13 16.53
C PRO A 94 -3.93 -0.43 15.57
N ASP A 95 -5.16 -0.27 16.06
CA ASP A 95 -6.34 -0.39 15.22
C ASP A 95 -6.51 0.79 14.28
N GLU A 96 -6.05 1.97 14.69
CA GLU A 96 -6.07 3.18 13.89
C GLU A 96 -4.93 4.09 14.31
N TRP A 97 -4.39 4.83 13.36
CA TRP A 97 -3.41 5.87 13.67
C TRP A 97 -3.27 6.82 12.49
N ASP A 98 -2.72 8.00 12.79
CA ASP A 98 -2.37 8.97 11.77
C ASP A 98 -0.85 8.98 11.62
N HIS A 99 -0.39 9.20 10.39
CA HIS A 99 1.04 9.31 10.13
C HIS A 99 1.27 10.32 9.01
N GLN A 100 2.30 11.14 9.17
CA GLN A 100 2.75 12.03 8.12
C GLN A 100 3.88 11.35 7.37
N PRO A 101 3.72 11.08 6.07
CA PRO A 101 4.77 10.41 5.29
C PRO A 101 6.11 11.13 5.41
N THR A 102 7.18 10.35 5.48
CA THR A 102 8.55 10.84 5.49
C THR A 102 9.19 10.57 4.14
N GLY A 103 10.43 11.03 3.94
CA GLY A 103 11.16 10.78 2.70
C GLY A 103 11.00 11.85 1.65
N GLY A 104 10.26 12.92 1.93
CA GLY A 104 10.06 14.03 1.01
C GLY A 104 9.02 13.74 -0.07
N GLY A 105 9.02 14.57 -1.11
CA GLY A 105 8.11 14.39 -2.24
C GLY A 105 6.78 15.09 -2.04
N ASP A 106 5.82 14.76 -2.90
CA ASP A 106 4.52 15.42 -2.97
C ASP A 106 3.65 15.18 -1.73
N GLU A 107 3.96 14.13 -0.96
CA GLU A 107 3.17 13.74 0.20
C GLU A 107 3.67 14.37 1.50
N GLU A 108 4.78 15.08 1.45
CA GLU A 108 5.34 15.73 2.62
C GLU A 108 4.34 16.75 3.18
N GLY A 109 4.12 16.68 4.49
CA GLY A 109 3.19 17.57 5.17
C GLY A 109 1.74 17.10 5.19
N LEU A 110 1.41 16.05 4.45
CA LEU A 110 0.07 15.45 4.49
C LEU A 110 -0.04 14.50 5.67
N THR A 111 -1.25 14.28 6.15
CA THR A 111 -1.53 13.32 7.21
C THR A 111 -2.43 12.22 6.66
N PHE A 112 -1.95 10.98 6.72
CA PHE A 112 -2.71 9.81 6.31
C PHE A 112 -3.36 9.18 7.53
N HIS A 113 -4.64 8.84 7.42
CA HIS A 113 -5.39 8.16 8.48
C HIS A 113 -5.49 6.67 8.15
N PHE A 114 -4.84 5.84 8.97
CA PHE A 114 -4.76 4.38 8.76
C PHE A 114 -5.81 3.64 9.55
N PHE A 115 -6.41 2.63 8.91
CA PHE A 115 -7.35 1.72 9.56
C PHE A 115 -7.34 0.37 8.83
N TRP A 116 -8.08 -0.59 9.35
CA TRP A 116 -8.09 -1.96 8.84
C TRP A 116 -9.44 -2.31 8.24
N ILE A 117 -9.41 -3.08 7.15
CA ILE A 117 -10.62 -3.63 6.54
C ILE A 117 -10.59 -5.14 6.63
N SER A 118 -11.78 -5.76 6.78
CA SER A 118 -11.92 -7.20 6.94
C SER A 118 -12.46 -7.89 5.70
N SER A 119 -12.82 -7.14 4.67
CA SER A 119 -13.25 -7.70 3.39
C SER A 119 -12.98 -6.72 2.26
N GLU A 120 -12.87 -7.25 1.04
CA GLU A 120 -12.63 -6.43 -0.14
C GLU A 120 -13.83 -5.53 -0.50
N HIS A 121 -14.98 -5.79 0.10
CA HIS A 121 -16.22 -5.04 -0.16
C HIS A 121 -16.50 -3.95 0.86
N GLU A 122 -15.70 -3.87 1.90
CA GLU A 122 -15.94 -2.94 3.01
C GLU A 122 -15.76 -1.48 2.61
N VAL A 123 -14.79 -1.21 1.73
CA VAL A 123 -14.51 0.13 1.20
C VAL A 123 -14.21 0.03 -0.28
N GLN A 124 -14.32 1.16 -0.98
CA GLN A 124 -13.89 1.24 -2.37
C GLN A 124 -12.52 1.92 -2.39
N LEU A 125 -11.51 1.17 -2.83
CA LEU A 125 -10.16 1.69 -2.94
C LEU A 125 -10.00 2.54 -4.20
N SER A 126 -9.03 3.44 -4.17
CA SER A 126 -8.62 4.21 -5.34
C SER A 126 -8.31 3.27 -6.50
N LYS A 127 -8.53 3.78 -7.71
CA LYS A 127 -8.41 2.98 -8.93
C LYS A 127 -7.07 2.24 -9.00
N GLY A 128 -7.15 0.93 -9.22
CA GLY A 128 -5.99 0.06 -9.35
C GLY A 128 -5.49 -0.53 -8.05
N HIS A 129 -5.79 0.09 -6.89
CA HIS A 129 -5.28 -0.37 -5.60
C HIS A 129 -5.88 -1.71 -5.17
N GLY A 130 -7.12 -1.96 -5.53
CA GLY A 130 -7.81 -3.18 -5.14
C GLY A 130 -7.74 -4.31 -6.14
N ASP A 131 -6.97 -4.18 -7.22
CA ASP A 131 -7.01 -5.12 -8.34
C ASP A 131 -6.72 -6.58 -7.96
N TYR A 132 -5.92 -6.80 -6.92
CA TYR A 132 -5.54 -8.16 -6.47
C TYR A 132 -5.96 -8.43 -5.03
N LEU A 133 -6.79 -7.57 -4.45
CA LEU A 133 -7.21 -7.69 -3.06
C LEU A 133 -7.96 -9.01 -2.80
N ASN A 134 -8.67 -9.50 -3.80
CA ASN A 134 -9.37 -10.79 -3.71
C ASN A 134 -8.41 -11.96 -3.45
N LEU A 135 -7.14 -11.84 -3.78
CA LEU A 135 -6.15 -12.88 -3.50
C LEU A 135 -5.79 -12.95 -2.01
N ILE A 136 -6.04 -11.86 -1.28
CA ILE A 136 -5.80 -11.81 0.17
C ILE A 136 -7.00 -12.37 0.93
N PHE A 137 -8.20 -12.06 0.47
CA PHE A 137 -9.45 -12.36 1.19
C PHE A 137 -10.19 -13.61 0.68
N ASN A 138 -9.60 -14.35 -0.21
CA ASN A 138 -10.29 -15.52 -0.77
C ASN A 138 -10.55 -16.61 0.26
#